data_9331294282b0ed17ec3da95d0d06f1cb
#
_entry.id   9331294282b0ed17ec3da95d0d06f1cb
#
_cell.length_a   1.000
_cell.length_b   1.000
_cell.length_c   1.000
_cell.angle_alpha   90.00
_cell.angle_beta   90.00
_cell.angle_gamma   90.00
#
_symmetry.space_group_name_H-M   'P 1'
#
loop_
_entity.id
_entity.type
_entity.pdbx_description
1 polymer ?
#
loop_
_entity_poly.entity_id
_entity_poly.type
_entity_poly.pdbx_seq_one_letter_code
_entity_poly.pdbx_strand_id
1 'polypeptide(L)'
;VEWFEIITELKACQICQPVNGRIFKVSEMVPALNAPPFHPNCRCTTVPHFLIDLKRVGRDEEFLHADMNNKNQSSKYIAEDRGKMYNQDTRETKARFYSGQLLSKISKAEPKITSDMQRIAGENQLAGLEFRKKTAESLARKITADSQVENISSAEAASKINDALRYTTIFDSDNFTEEYSKMKQKLIAEGYRVVKVKNTWITNGPYKGVNTVIEKDGINFEMQYHTQESFDLKNGPLHELYEKRRLSSTTKAERHKLDAEMVKLSKTLKVPKNIERVE
;
A
#
# COMPACT_ATOMS: atom_id res chain seq x y z
N VAL A 1 12.38 -33.62 -7.78
CA VAL A 1 13.14 -32.37 -7.75
C VAL A 1 12.67 -31.54 -6.57
N GLU A 2 13.57 -31.22 -5.67
CA GLU A 2 13.24 -30.51 -4.42
C GLU A 2 13.40 -29.00 -4.56
N TRP A 3 14.18 -28.58 -5.57
CA TRP A 3 14.56 -27.20 -5.81
C TRP A 3 14.38 -26.81 -7.27
N PHE A 4 14.11 -25.55 -7.54
CA PHE A 4 14.06 -24.98 -8.88
C PHE A 4 14.83 -23.65 -8.92
N GLU A 5 15.35 -23.34 -10.10
CA GLU A 5 16.03 -22.08 -10.40
C GLU A 5 15.22 -21.27 -11.40
N ILE A 6 15.17 -19.97 -11.21
CA ILE A 6 14.49 -19.05 -12.13
C ILE A 6 15.46 -18.63 -13.24
N ILE A 7 15.05 -18.83 -14.47
CA ILE A 7 15.78 -18.38 -15.66
C ILE A 7 14.99 -17.24 -16.31
N THR A 8 15.67 -16.12 -16.51
CA THR A 8 15.10 -14.95 -17.21
C THR A 8 15.69 -14.81 -18.60
N GLU A 9 15.01 -14.10 -19.48
CA GLU A 9 15.56 -13.75 -20.80
C GLU A 9 16.78 -12.83 -20.66
N LEU A 10 17.67 -12.82 -21.69
CA LEU A 10 18.87 -11.98 -21.77
C LEU A 10 18.54 -10.47 -21.69
N LYS A 11 17.34 -10.07 -22.11
CA LYS A 11 16.82 -8.69 -22.03
C LYS A 11 15.64 -8.59 -21.06
N ALA A 12 15.73 -9.28 -19.93
CA ALA A 12 14.69 -9.27 -18.92
C ALA A 12 14.43 -7.83 -18.42
N CYS A 13 13.15 -7.54 -18.13
CA CYS A 13 12.75 -6.25 -17.60
C CYS A 13 13.24 -6.06 -16.16
N GLN A 14 13.13 -4.84 -15.64
CA GLN A 14 13.57 -4.49 -14.28
C GLN A 14 12.89 -5.31 -13.17
N ILE A 15 11.73 -5.92 -13.44
CA ILE A 15 11.03 -6.80 -12.48
C ILE A 15 11.67 -8.20 -12.47
N CYS A 16 12.08 -8.71 -13.63
CA CYS A 16 12.60 -10.06 -13.77
C CYS A 16 14.11 -10.19 -13.55
N GLN A 17 14.90 -9.17 -13.91
CA GLN A 17 16.36 -9.21 -13.74
C GLN A 17 16.82 -9.60 -12.33
N PRO A 18 16.25 -9.07 -11.23
CA PRO A 18 16.70 -9.38 -9.88
C PRO A 18 16.43 -10.83 -9.44
N VAL A 19 15.57 -11.57 -10.14
CA VAL A 19 15.23 -12.96 -9.77
C VAL A 19 15.96 -14.01 -10.60
N ASN A 20 16.74 -13.60 -11.58
CA ASN A 20 17.52 -14.51 -12.42
C ASN A 20 18.54 -15.32 -11.60
N GLY A 21 18.59 -16.61 -11.81
CA GLY A 21 19.51 -17.52 -11.10
C GLY A 21 19.14 -17.77 -9.64
N ARG A 22 18.02 -17.25 -9.14
CA ARG A 22 17.57 -17.54 -7.77
C ARG A 22 17.00 -18.95 -7.68
N ILE A 23 17.32 -19.63 -6.58
CA ILE A 23 16.95 -21.01 -6.31
C ILE A 23 15.96 -21.04 -5.14
N PHE A 24 14.86 -21.78 -5.29
CA PHE A 24 13.82 -21.93 -4.28
C PHE A 24 13.38 -23.39 -4.16
N LYS A 25 12.78 -23.75 -3.03
CA LYS A 25 12.16 -25.06 -2.87
C LYS A 25 10.87 -25.14 -3.66
N VAL A 26 10.62 -26.27 -4.29
CA VAL A 26 9.36 -26.54 -5.02
C VAL A 26 8.14 -26.45 -4.08
N SER A 27 8.29 -26.90 -2.83
CA SER A 27 7.23 -26.82 -1.82
C SER A 27 6.85 -25.38 -1.41
N GLU A 28 7.71 -24.41 -1.72
CA GLU A 28 7.51 -22.98 -1.40
C GLU A 28 7.19 -22.16 -2.65
N MET A 29 6.90 -22.82 -3.77
CA MET A 29 6.63 -22.16 -5.05
C MET A 29 5.34 -21.34 -5.00
N VAL A 30 5.45 -20.05 -5.24
CA VAL A 30 4.33 -19.11 -5.32
C VAL A 30 4.47 -18.26 -6.59
N PRO A 31 3.56 -18.40 -7.58
CA PRO A 31 3.57 -17.58 -8.78
C PRO A 31 3.58 -16.09 -8.48
N ALA A 32 4.28 -15.30 -9.27
CA ALA A 32 4.51 -13.87 -9.14
C ALA A 32 5.32 -13.43 -7.89
N LEU A 33 5.68 -14.34 -7.00
CA LEU A 33 6.53 -14.06 -5.84
C LEU A 33 7.93 -14.64 -6.02
N ASN A 34 8.04 -15.96 -6.16
CA ASN A 34 9.29 -16.68 -6.34
C ASN A 34 9.25 -17.67 -7.51
N ALA A 35 8.19 -17.60 -8.33
CA ALA A 35 8.05 -18.35 -9.57
C ALA A 35 7.34 -17.51 -10.64
N PRO A 36 7.68 -17.68 -11.95
CA PRO A 36 6.99 -17.00 -13.03
C PRO A 36 5.49 -17.43 -13.13
N PRO A 37 4.63 -16.59 -13.74
CA PRO A 37 4.93 -15.26 -14.32
C PRO A 37 4.97 -14.16 -13.24
N PHE A 38 5.93 -13.24 -13.31
CA PHE A 38 6.07 -12.12 -12.38
C PHE A 38 5.25 -10.89 -12.76
N HIS A 39 4.81 -10.81 -14.02
CA HIS A 39 4.02 -9.72 -14.58
C HIS A 39 3.32 -10.20 -15.87
N PRO A 40 2.33 -9.47 -16.39
CA PRO A 40 1.76 -9.73 -17.73
C PRO A 40 2.87 -9.77 -18.80
N ASN A 41 2.83 -10.77 -19.69
CA ASN A 41 3.85 -11.05 -20.70
C ASN A 41 5.24 -11.43 -20.14
N CYS A 42 5.31 -11.96 -18.94
CA CYS A 42 6.54 -12.52 -18.39
C CYS A 42 6.98 -13.76 -19.19
N ARG A 43 8.26 -13.78 -19.59
CA ARG A 43 8.86 -14.89 -20.36
C ARG A 43 9.90 -15.67 -19.56
N CYS A 44 9.95 -15.41 -18.25
CA CYS A 44 10.78 -16.20 -17.35
C CYS A 44 10.25 -17.62 -17.25
N THR A 45 11.14 -18.55 -16.99
CA THR A 45 10.81 -19.96 -16.75
C THR A 45 11.50 -20.45 -15.49
N THR A 46 11.15 -21.64 -15.04
CA THR A 46 11.86 -22.37 -13.99
C THR A 46 12.52 -23.59 -14.59
N VAL A 47 13.71 -23.93 -14.09
CA VAL A 47 14.39 -25.18 -14.40
C VAL A 47 14.61 -25.97 -13.13
N PRO A 48 14.59 -27.32 -13.19
CA PRO A 48 14.95 -28.14 -12.05
C PRO A 48 16.38 -27.83 -11.58
N HIS A 49 16.55 -27.58 -10.29
CA HIS A 49 17.84 -27.37 -9.68
C HIS A 49 18.18 -28.58 -8.80
N PHE A 50 19.30 -29.24 -9.10
CA PHE A 50 19.81 -30.35 -8.34
C PHE A 50 20.97 -29.84 -7.48
N LEU A 51 20.80 -29.85 -6.17
CA LEU A 51 21.92 -29.66 -5.25
C LEU A 51 22.87 -30.86 -5.46
N ILE A 52 23.92 -30.60 -6.18
CA ILE A 52 24.99 -31.61 -6.33
C ILE A 52 25.60 -31.72 -4.95
N ASP A 53 25.46 -32.89 -4.32
CA ASP A 53 26.16 -33.21 -3.09
C ASP A 53 27.64 -33.29 -3.42
N LEU A 54 28.38 -32.20 -3.18
CA LEU A 54 29.81 -32.08 -3.49
C LEU A 54 30.64 -33.14 -2.80
N LYS A 55 30.12 -33.80 -1.77
CA LYS A 55 30.72 -34.99 -1.13
C LYS A 55 30.76 -36.21 -2.04
N ARG A 56 29.92 -36.27 -3.08
CA ARG A 56 29.89 -37.40 -4.05
C ARG A 56 30.85 -37.23 -5.22
N VAL A 57 31.42 -36.04 -5.44
CA VAL A 57 32.25 -35.74 -6.63
C VAL A 57 33.75 -35.70 -6.30
N GLY A 58 34.18 -36.04 -5.08
CA GLY A 58 35.60 -36.24 -4.72
C GLY A 58 36.50 -35.03 -5.02
N ARG A 59 36.01 -33.82 -4.89
CA ARG A 59 36.83 -32.62 -4.93
C ARG A 59 37.10 -32.16 -3.50
N ASP A 60 38.37 -32.04 -3.20
CA ASP A 60 38.94 -31.83 -1.89
C ASP A 60 38.36 -30.67 -1.12
N GLU A 61 38.14 -30.91 0.18
CA GLU A 61 37.68 -29.93 1.17
C GLU A 61 38.61 -28.71 1.33
N GLU A 62 39.84 -28.78 0.77
CA GLU A 62 40.82 -27.70 0.86
C GLU A 62 40.43 -26.40 0.16
N PHE A 63 39.58 -26.47 -0.89
CA PHE A 63 39.17 -25.26 -1.62
C PHE A 63 38.11 -24.45 -0.88
N LEU A 64 37.36 -25.07 0.02
CA LEU A 64 36.32 -24.40 0.83
C LEU A 64 36.90 -23.77 2.11
N HIS A 65 38.00 -24.27 2.64
CA HIS A 65 38.64 -23.78 3.85
C HIS A 65 39.56 -22.56 3.63
N ALA A 66 40.13 -22.39 2.44
CA ALA A 66 40.98 -21.23 2.13
C ALA A 66 40.22 -19.91 2.06
N ASP A 67 38.95 -19.97 1.68
CA ASP A 67 38.07 -18.75 1.57
C ASP A 67 37.38 -18.37 2.90
N MET A 68 37.32 -19.28 3.87
CA MET A 68 36.67 -19.05 5.15
C MET A 68 37.58 -18.41 6.21
N ASN A 69 38.90 -18.62 6.14
CA ASN A 69 39.84 -18.10 7.15
C ASN A 69 40.28 -16.64 6.95
N ASN A 70 40.05 -16.05 5.79
CA ASN A 70 40.43 -14.66 5.52
C ASN A 70 39.26 -13.65 5.65
N LYS A 71 38.07 -14.12 6.09
CA LYS A 71 36.82 -13.33 6.18
C LYS A 71 36.34 -13.01 7.60
N ASN A 72 37.11 -13.36 8.64
CA ASN A 72 36.59 -13.26 10.02
C ASN A 72 36.62 -11.87 10.67
N GLN A 73 37.12 -10.81 10.00
CA GLN A 73 37.01 -9.43 10.53
C GLN A 73 36.10 -8.51 9.68
N SER A 74 35.94 -8.77 8.40
CA SER A 74 34.98 -8.01 7.55
C SER A 74 33.59 -8.65 7.46
N SER A 75 33.45 -9.94 7.83
CA SER A 75 32.20 -10.68 7.67
C SER A 75 31.08 -10.27 8.64
N LYS A 76 31.41 -9.74 9.81
CA LYS A 76 30.40 -9.32 10.80
C LYS A 76 29.62 -8.08 10.34
N TYR A 77 30.31 -7.10 9.75
CA TYR A 77 29.66 -5.89 9.18
C TYR A 77 28.93 -6.21 7.86
N ILE A 78 29.48 -7.07 7.02
CA ILE A 78 28.87 -7.45 5.75
C ILE A 78 27.67 -8.39 5.96
N ALA A 79 27.66 -9.22 7.00
CA ALA A 79 26.52 -10.11 7.31
C ALA A 79 25.32 -9.32 7.88
N GLU A 80 25.55 -8.29 8.71
CA GLU A 80 24.49 -7.43 9.23
C GLU A 80 23.88 -6.56 8.12
N ASP A 81 24.70 -6.01 7.22
CA ASP A 81 24.22 -5.21 6.08
C ASP A 81 23.52 -6.09 5.01
N ARG A 82 24.07 -7.29 4.70
CA ARG A 82 23.39 -8.24 3.80
C ARG A 82 22.10 -8.76 4.39
N GLY A 83 22.03 -9.00 5.70
CA GLY A 83 20.81 -9.40 6.39
C GLY A 83 19.74 -8.34 6.33
N LYS A 84 20.10 -7.07 6.51
CA LYS A 84 19.18 -5.93 6.37
C LYS A 84 18.71 -5.76 4.92
N MET A 85 19.61 -5.82 3.95
CA MET A 85 19.32 -5.70 2.53
C MET A 85 18.46 -6.87 2.01
N TYR A 86 18.75 -8.11 2.44
CA TYR A 86 17.97 -9.30 2.08
C TYR A 86 16.55 -9.25 2.68
N ASN A 87 16.41 -8.79 3.93
CA ASN A 87 15.10 -8.63 4.57
C ASN A 87 14.27 -7.50 3.96
N GLN A 88 14.91 -6.42 3.49
CA GLN A 88 14.23 -5.32 2.82
C GLN A 88 13.76 -5.74 1.42
N ASP A 89 14.59 -6.38 0.62
CA ASP A 89 14.24 -6.87 -0.73
C ASP A 89 13.10 -7.90 -0.67
N THR A 90 13.13 -8.85 0.26
CA THR A 90 12.03 -9.80 0.45
C THR A 90 10.74 -9.15 0.93
N ARG A 91 10.82 -8.09 1.75
CA ARG A 91 9.64 -7.36 2.25
C ARG A 91 8.99 -6.56 1.12
N GLU A 92 9.76 -5.85 0.31
CA GLU A 92 9.27 -5.11 -0.85
C GLU A 92 8.67 -6.06 -1.91
N THR A 93 9.31 -7.17 -2.18
CA THR A 93 8.81 -8.19 -3.11
C THR A 93 7.46 -8.76 -2.65
N LYS A 94 7.34 -9.08 -1.37
CA LYS A 94 6.07 -9.52 -0.77
C LYS A 94 5.01 -8.41 -0.82
N ALA A 95 5.39 -7.17 -0.55
CA ALA A 95 4.46 -6.05 -0.62
C ALA A 95 3.92 -5.84 -2.05
N ARG A 96 4.74 -5.98 -3.08
CA ARG A 96 4.31 -5.93 -4.49
C ARG A 96 3.34 -7.07 -4.83
N PHE A 97 3.63 -8.28 -4.36
CA PHE A 97 2.74 -9.43 -4.56
C PHE A 97 1.36 -9.19 -3.95
N TYR A 98 1.29 -8.78 -2.67
CA TYR A 98 0.03 -8.53 -2.00
C TYR A 98 -0.71 -7.30 -2.55
N SER A 99 0.00 -6.29 -3.04
CA SER A 99 -0.63 -5.16 -3.73
C SER A 99 -1.31 -5.60 -5.02
N GLY A 100 -0.70 -6.48 -5.80
CA GLY A 100 -1.28 -7.07 -7.00
C GLY A 100 -2.53 -7.92 -6.71
N GLN A 101 -2.48 -8.75 -5.67
CA GLN A 101 -3.64 -9.53 -5.23
C GLN A 101 -4.81 -8.63 -4.80
N LEU A 102 -4.53 -7.61 -3.98
CA LEU A 102 -5.54 -6.68 -3.51
C LEU A 102 -6.18 -5.92 -4.67
N LEU A 103 -5.38 -5.42 -5.62
CA LEU A 103 -5.88 -4.73 -6.81
C LEU A 103 -6.69 -5.66 -7.72
N SER A 104 -6.29 -6.91 -7.90
CA SER A 104 -7.07 -7.88 -8.67
C SER A 104 -8.46 -8.10 -8.05
N LYS A 105 -8.52 -8.24 -6.71
CA LYS A 105 -9.78 -8.38 -5.98
C LYS A 105 -10.66 -7.14 -6.13
N ILE A 106 -10.08 -5.96 -5.95
CA ILE A 106 -10.77 -4.67 -6.06
C ILE A 106 -11.25 -4.44 -7.50
N SER A 107 -10.43 -4.68 -8.52
CA SER A 107 -10.80 -4.42 -9.92
C SER A 107 -11.99 -5.24 -10.39
N LYS A 108 -12.27 -6.38 -9.79
CA LYS A 108 -13.47 -7.17 -10.08
C LYS A 108 -14.76 -6.55 -9.50
N ALA A 109 -14.67 -5.96 -8.31
CA ALA A 109 -15.82 -5.40 -7.61
C ALA A 109 -16.05 -3.90 -7.93
N GLU A 110 -14.98 -3.19 -8.31
CA GLU A 110 -14.96 -1.74 -8.48
C GLU A 110 -16.03 -1.21 -9.45
N PRO A 111 -16.30 -1.80 -10.64
CA PRO A 111 -17.31 -1.25 -11.55
C PRO A 111 -18.68 -1.19 -10.93
N LYS A 112 -19.08 -2.25 -10.20
CA LYS A 112 -20.36 -2.30 -9.49
C LYS A 112 -20.40 -1.29 -8.34
N ILE A 113 -19.35 -1.26 -7.50
CA ILE A 113 -19.27 -0.32 -6.38
C ILE A 113 -19.29 1.13 -6.88
N THR A 114 -18.58 1.44 -7.97
CA THR A 114 -18.59 2.79 -8.57
C THR A 114 -19.99 3.20 -9.03
N SER A 115 -20.69 2.31 -9.74
CA SER A 115 -22.07 2.58 -10.18
C SER A 115 -23.01 2.79 -8.99
N ASP A 116 -22.89 1.97 -7.94
CA ASP A 116 -23.68 2.11 -6.74
C ASP A 116 -23.37 3.45 -6.03
N MET A 117 -22.09 3.81 -5.89
CA MET A 117 -21.68 5.07 -5.24
C MET A 117 -22.18 6.31 -6.01
N GLN A 118 -22.11 6.29 -7.33
CA GLN A 118 -22.65 7.37 -8.17
C GLN A 118 -24.17 7.51 -7.96
N ARG A 119 -24.91 6.43 -7.94
CA ARG A 119 -26.36 6.42 -7.72
C ARG A 119 -26.73 6.89 -6.29
N ILE A 120 -26.01 6.43 -5.28
CA ILE A 120 -26.21 6.78 -3.87
C ILE A 120 -25.90 8.26 -3.64
N ALA A 121 -24.80 8.76 -4.22
CA ALA A 121 -24.44 10.18 -4.11
C ALA A 121 -25.51 11.10 -4.74
N GLY A 122 -26.16 10.67 -5.83
CA GLY A 122 -27.19 11.44 -6.48
C GLY A 122 -26.69 12.80 -6.97
N GLU A 123 -27.32 13.89 -6.52
CA GLU A 123 -26.92 15.25 -6.87
C GLU A 123 -25.56 15.66 -6.25
N ASN A 124 -25.17 15.04 -5.14
CA ASN A 124 -23.86 15.21 -4.52
C ASN A 124 -22.82 14.42 -5.30
N GLN A 125 -22.30 14.96 -6.38
CA GLN A 125 -21.37 14.28 -7.28
C GLN A 125 -20.12 13.77 -6.57
N LEU A 126 -19.60 12.64 -7.07
CA LEU A 126 -18.32 12.11 -6.63
C LEU A 126 -17.18 12.91 -7.28
N ALA A 127 -16.24 13.35 -6.45
CA ALA A 127 -15.06 14.09 -6.88
C ALA A 127 -13.86 13.17 -7.09
N GLY A 128 -13.05 13.43 -8.13
CA GLY A 128 -11.78 12.75 -8.38
C GLY A 128 -11.91 11.25 -8.66
N LEU A 129 -12.96 10.85 -9.39
CA LEU A 129 -13.19 9.44 -9.73
C LEU A 129 -12.03 8.78 -10.47
N GLU A 130 -11.26 9.53 -11.23
CA GLU A 130 -10.06 9.07 -11.94
C GLU A 130 -8.98 8.57 -10.98
N PHE A 131 -8.96 9.06 -9.74
CA PHE A 131 -8.01 8.68 -8.68
C PHE A 131 -8.57 7.69 -7.67
N ARG A 132 -9.75 7.10 -7.93
CA ARG A 132 -10.43 6.21 -6.97
C ARG A 132 -9.64 4.95 -6.61
N LYS A 133 -8.80 4.45 -7.53
CA LYS A 133 -7.94 3.28 -7.29
C LYS A 133 -6.49 3.72 -7.08
N LYS A 134 -5.86 3.21 -6.04
CA LYS A 134 -4.40 3.36 -5.88
C LYS A 134 -3.66 2.56 -6.94
N THR A 135 -2.47 3.04 -7.32
CA THR A 135 -1.57 2.26 -8.18
C THR A 135 -0.92 1.12 -7.39
N ALA A 136 -0.45 0.09 -8.10
CA ALA A 136 0.25 -1.04 -7.51
C ALA A 136 1.48 -0.61 -6.71
N GLU A 137 2.23 0.36 -7.24
CA GLU A 137 3.42 0.92 -6.61
C GLU A 137 3.09 1.69 -5.33
N SER A 138 2.01 2.48 -5.35
CA SER A 138 1.55 3.23 -4.17
C SER A 138 1.11 2.29 -3.06
N LEU A 139 0.40 1.21 -3.40
CA LEU A 139 -0.01 0.17 -2.45
C LEU A 139 1.18 -0.61 -1.91
N ALA A 140 2.10 -1.03 -2.76
CA ALA A 140 3.30 -1.76 -2.33
C ALA A 140 4.13 -0.93 -1.35
N ARG A 141 4.34 0.37 -1.63
CA ARG A 141 5.02 1.29 -0.70
C ARG A 141 4.29 1.41 0.63
N LYS A 142 2.95 1.51 0.60
CA LYS A 142 2.15 1.57 1.84
C LYS A 142 2.26 0.28 2.64
N ILE A 143 2.10 -0.89 2.00
CA ILE A 143 2.23 -2.20 2.65
C ILE A 143 3.62 -2.36 3.28
N THR A 144 4.68 -1.95 2.57
CA THR A 144 6.04 -1.98 3.10
C THR A 144 6.17 -1.09 4.34
N ALA A 145 5.71 0.16 4.25
CA ALA A 145 5.79 1.11 5.36
C ALA A 145 4.98 0.64 6.58
N ASP A 146 3.73 0.23 6.38
CA ASP A 146 2.85 -0.24 7.47
C ASP A 146 3.43 -1.51 8.13
N SER A 147 3.97 -2.47 7.32
CA SER A 147 4.62 -3.67 7.85
C SER A 147 5.87 -3.38 8.68
N GLN A 148 6.61 -2.32 8.34
CA GLN A 148 7.80 -1.88 9.10
C GLN A 148 7.40 -1.19 10.40
N VAL A 149 6.46 -0.24 10.33
CA VAL A 149 6.04 0.57 11.48
C VAL A 149 5.34 -0.28 12.54
N GLU A 150 4.45 -1.18 12.11
CA GLU A 150 3.68 -2.05 13.01
C GLU A 150 4.41 -3.36 13.35
N ASN A 151 5.57 -3.63 12.73
CA ASN A 151 6.33 -4.87 12.86
C ASN A 151 5.49 -6.14 12.59
N ILE A 152 4.71 -6.09 11.52
CA ILE A 152 3.82 -7.17 11.06
C ILE A 152 4.25 -7.69 9.69
N SER A 153 3.68 -8.81 9.27
CA SER A 153 3.91 -9.36 7.92
C SER A 153 3.32 -8.48 6.82
N SER A 154 3.89 -8.53 5.60
CA SER A 154 3.30 -7.82 4.44
C SER A 154 1.88 -8.31 4.11
N ALA A 155 1.57 -9.59 4.38
CA ALA A 155 0.22 -10.13 4.24
C ALA A 155 -0.78 -9.46 5.20
N GLU A 156 -0.39 -9.35 6.46
CA GLU A 156 -1.20 -8.71 7.49
C GLU A 156 -1.35 -7.21 7.23
N ALA A 157 -0.27 -6.51 6.86
CA ALA A 157 -0.34 -5.10 6.46
C ALA A 157 -1.30 -4.91 5.27
N ALA A 158 -1.24 -5.77 4.25
CA ALA A 158 -2.15 -5.71 3.11
C ALA A 158 -3.62 -5.94 3.49
N SER A 159 -3.90 -6.84 4.45
CA SER A 159 -5.26 -7.10 4.93
C SER A 159 -5.89 -5.91 5.66
N LYS A 160 -5.07 -5.02 6.23
CA LYS A 160 -5.51 -3.79 6.92
C LYS A 160 -5.73 -2.60 5.99
N ILE A 161 -5.38 -2.72 4.68
CA ILE A 161 -5.58 -1.65 3.71
C ILE A 161 -7.06 -1.50 3.38
N ASN A 162 -7.64 -0.35 3.72
CA ASN A 162 -9.03 -0.02 3.43
C ASN A 162 -9.18 1.10 2.39
N ASP A 163 -8.08 1.68 1.93
CA ASP A 163 -8.06 2.85 1.04
C ASP A 163 -7.43 2.55 -0.34
N ALA A 164 -7.38 1.27 -0.71
CA ALA A 164 -6.96 0.85 -2.05
C ALA A 164 -8.00 1.25 -3.13
N LEU A 165 -9.28 1.26 -2.75
CA LEU A 165 -10.39 1.87 -3.46
C LEU A 165 -10.94 2.98 -2.58
N ARG A 166 -11.18 4.17 -3.16
CA ARG A 166 -11.62 5.34 -2.41
C ARG A 166 -12.51 6.24 -3.26
N TYR A 167 -13.57 6.71 -2.66
CA TYR A 167 -14.46 7.71 -3.25
C TYR A 167 -14.48 8.96 -2.37
N THR A 168 -14.77 10.08 -2.98
CA THR A 168 -14.94 11.36 -2.28
C THR A 168 -16.23 12.00 -2.75
N THR A 169 -17.04 12.47 -1.83
CA THR A 169 -18.20 13.33 -2.11
C THR A 169 -18.04 14.67 -1.42
N ILE A 170 -18.63 15.69 -2.01
CA ILE A 170 -18.55 17.06 -1.54
C ILE A 170 -19.95 17.50 -1.12
N PHE A 171 -20.06 18.03 0.10
CA PHE A 171 -21.30 18.56 0.65
C PHE A 171 -21.14 20.05 0.95
N ASP A 172 -22.24 20.80 0.90
CA ASP A 172 -22.28 22.14 1.43
C ASP A 172 -22.10 22.12 2.96
N SER A 173 -21.35 23.10 3.50
CA SER A 173 -21.03 23.16 4.92
C SER A 173 -22.27 23.34 5.82
N ASP A 174 -23.33 23.96 5.32
CA ASP A 174 -24.55 24.18 6.11
C ASP A 174 -25.41 22.91 6.21
N ASN A 175 -25.35 22.02 5.21
CA ASN A 175 -26.14 20.81 5.12
C ASN A 175 -25.29 19.52 5.30
N PHE A 176 -24.01 19.65 5.54
CA PHE A 176 -23.04 18.53 5.56
C PHE A 176 -23.49 17.33 6.41
N THR A 177 -23.87 17.59 7.65
CA THR A 177 -24.25 16.54 8.61
C THR A 177 -25.53 15.83 8.20
N GLU A 178 -26.48 16.56 7.62
CA GLU A 178 -27.73 16.00 7.10
C GLU A 178 -27.48 15.14 5.86
N GLU A 179 -26.70 15.64 4.90
CA GLU A 179 -26.37 14.90 3.67
C GLU A 179 -25.53 13.67 3.96
N TYR A 180 -24.59 13.75 4.91
CA TYR A 180 -23.87 12.58 5.40
C TYR A 180 -24.84 11.52 5.96
N SER A 181 -25.78 11.92 6.81
CA SER A 181 -26.76 11.01 7.41
C SER A 181 -27.64 10.35 6.35
N LYS A 182 -28.13 11.11 5.37
CA LYS A 182 -28.92 10.59 4.24
C LYS A 182 -28.10 9.58 3.41
N MET A 183 -26.85 9.92 3.12
CA MET A 183 -25.98 9.03 2.36
C MET A 183 -25.65 7.72 3.12
N LYS A 184 -25.38 7.84 4.43
CA LYS A 184 -25.17 6.66 5.30
C LYS A 184 -26.39 5.74 5.32
N GLN A 185 -27.62 6.29 5.40
CA GLN A 185 -28.86 5.50 5.34
C GLN A 185 -29.04 4.80 3.98
N LYS A 186 -28.77 5.50 2.87
CA LYS A 186 -28.82 4.91 1.54
C LYS A 186 -27.80 3.76 1.38
N LEU A 187 -26.56 3.94 1.87
CA LEU A 187 -25.54 2.88 1.88
C LEU A 187 -26.03 1.64 2.63
N ILE A 188 -26.59 1.81 3.81
CA ILE A 188 -27.13 0.70 4.62
C ILE A 188 -28.30 0.01 3.90
N ALA A 189 -29.23 0.78 3.31
CA ALA A 189 -30.35 0.24 2.56
C ALA A 189 -29.91 -0.60 1.33
N GLU A 190 -28.78 -0.26 0.74
CA GLU A 190 -28.16 -0.99 -0.37
C GLU A 190 -27.29 -2.19 0.08
N GLY A 191 -27.28 -2.50 1.38
CA GLY A 191 -26.53 -3.61 1.95
C GLY A 191 -25.03 -3.33 2.19
N TYR A 192 -24.61 -2.06 2.18
CA TYR A 192 -23.28 -1.65 2.61
C TYR A 192 -23.23 -1.51 4.12
N ARG A 193 -22.12 -1.90 4.70
CA ARG A 193 -21.86 -1.78 6.14
C ARG A 193 -20.80 -0.70 6.42
N VAL A 194 -21.14 0.28 7.24
CA VAL A 194 -20.17 1.26 7.74
C VAL A 194 -19.37 0.63 8.86
N VAL A 195 -18.09 0.34 8.61
CA VAL A 195 -17.22 -0.38 9.56
C VAL A 195 -16.53 0.57 10.53
N LYS A 196 -16.17 1.76 10.04
CA LYS A 196 -15.45 2.76 10.81
C LYS A 196 -15.80 4.16 10.33
N VAL A 197 -15.94 5.08 11.27
CA VAL A 197 -16.06 6.51 11.01
C VAL A 197 -14.90 7.24 11.68
N LYS A 198 -14.26 8.14 10.95
CA LYS A 198 -13.22 9.04 11.46
C LYS A 198 -13.58 10.47 11.09
N ASN A 199 -14.13 11.19 12.05
CA ASN A 199 -14.44 12.60 11.92
C ASN A 199 -13.23 13.44 12.35
N THR A 200 -12.56 14.08 11.39
CA THR A 200 -11.37 14.90 11.67
C THR A 200 -11.67 16.38 11.80
N TRP A 201 -12.91 16.80 11.60
CA TRP A 201 -13.33 18.17 11.88
C TRP A 201 -13.22 18.53 13.38
N ILE A 202 -13.48 17.55 14.24
CA ILE A 202 -13.42 17.70 15.71
C ILE A 202 -12.02 17.52 16.28
N THR A 203 -11.00 17.29 15.45
CA THR A 203 -9.61 17.10 15.89
C THR A 203 -8.77 18.35 15.64
N ASN A 204 -7.62 18.45 16.32
CA ASN A 204 -6.67 19.54 16.12
C ASN A 204 -5.73 19.35 14.91
N GLY A 205 -5.89 18.27 14.15
CA GLY A 205 -5.05 18.00 12.98
C GLY A 205 -5.37 18.89 11.78
N PRO A 206 -4.46 18.96 10.81
CA PRO A 206 -4.62 19.80 9.63
C PRO A 206 -5.62 19.25 8.61
N TYR A 207 -5.86 17.96 8.59
CA TYR A 207 -6.83 17.37 7.69
C TYR A 207 -8.25 17.56 8.24
N LYS A 208 -9.17 18.08 7.41
CA LYS A 208 -10.58 18.33 7.75
C LYS A 208 -11.48 17.60 6.77
N GLY A 209 -12.18 16.59 7.26
CA GLY A 209 -13.10 15.74 6.51
C GLY A 209 -13.66 14.65 7.41
N VAL A 210 -14.58 13.88 6.88
CA VAL A 210 -15.07 12.65 7.48
C VAL A 210 -14.64 11.50 6.58
N ASN A 211 -13.93 10.52 7.14
CA ASN A 211 -13.53 9.32 6.41
C ASN A 211 -14.24 8.11 7.00
N THR A 212 -14.87 7.33 6.15
CA THR A 212 -15.51 6.09 6.56
C THR A 212 -14.90 4.89 5.84
N VAL A 213 -14.79 3.78 6.55
CA VAL A 213 -14.52 2.48 5.93
C VAL A 213 -15.86 1.80 5.71
N ILE A 214 -16.14 1.51 4.45
CA ILE A 214 -17.36 0.84 3.99
C ILE A 214 -17.00 -0.58 3.57
N GLU A 215 -17.86 -1.53 3.90
CA GLU A 215 -17.68 -2.93 3.50
C GLU A 215 -18.90 -3.45 2.76
N LYS A 216 -18.70 -4.21 1.69
CA LYS A 216 -19.69 -5.03 1.03
C LYS A 216 -19.04 -6.24 0.35
N ASP A 217 -19.62 -7.40 0.51
CA ASP A 217 -19.16 -8.66 -0.11
C ASP A 217 -17.66 -8.95 0.15
N GLY A 218 -17.19 -8.64 1.36
CA GLY A 218 -15.79 -8.82 1.76
C GLY A 218 -14.81 -7.84 1.11
N ILE A 219 -15.30 -6.75 0.51
CA ILE A 219 -14.49 -5.65 -0.02
C ILE A 219 -14.62 -4.44 0.89
N ASN A 220 -13.48 -4.00 1.44
CA ASN A 220 -13.40 -2.72 2.15
C ASN A 220 -12.94 -1.63 1.21
N PHE A 221 -13.55 -0.46 1.33
CA PHE A 221 -13.12 0.76 0.65
C PHE A 221 -13.34 2.00 1.52
N GLU A 222 -12.64 3.07 1.20
CA GLU A 222 -12.78 4.35 1.92
C GLU A 222 -13.77 5.25 1.20
N MET A 223 -14.69 5.84 1.96
CA MET A 223 -15.52 6.97 1.50
C MET A 223 -15.15 8.21 2.29
N GLN A 224 -14.79 9.27 1.60
CA GLN A 224 -14.42 10.58 2.15
C GLN A 224 -15.53 11.59 1.88
N TYR A 225 -15.80 12.40 2.89
CA TYR A 225 -16.79 13.48 2.82
C TYR A 225 -16.10 14.81 3.15
N HIS A 226 -16.21 15.74 2.24
CA HIS A 226 -15.56 17.05 2.32
C HIS A 226 -16.55 18.19 2.05
N THR A 227 -16.24 19.41 2.53
CA THR A 227 -16.74 20.61 1.88
C THR A 227 -15.85 20.95 0.69
N GLN A 228 -16.33 21.81 -0.23
CA GLN A 228 -15.48 22.22 -1.38
C GLN A 228 -14.16 22.81 -0.89
N GLU A 229 -14.21 23.71 0.08
CA GLU A 229 -13.01 24.38 0.62
C GLU A 229 -12.05 23.37 1.27
N SER A 230 -12.57 22.39 2.02
CA SER A 230 -11.72 21.38 2.65
C SER A 230 -11.10 20.43 1.65
N PHE A 231 -11.80 20.13 0.55
CA PHE A 231 -11.30 19.31 -0.56
C PHE A 231 -10.19 20.02 -1.32
N ASP A 232 -10.42 21.31 -1.65
CA ASP A 232 -9.44 22.13 -2.37
C ASP A 232 -8.19 22.37 -1.53
N LEU A 233 -8.36 22.68 -0.24
CA LEU A 233 -7.25 22.86 0.67
C LEU A 233 -6.42 21.57 0.80
N LYS A 234 -7.07 20.42 0.92
CA LYS A 234 -6.43 19.10 1.01
C LYS A 234 -5.60 18.78 -0.23
N ASN A 235 -6.16 19.01 -1.42
CA ASN A 235 -5.52 18.62 -2.70
C ASN A 235 -4.53 19.66 -3.23
N GLY A 236 -4.58 20.88 -2.73
CA GLY A 236 -3.66 21.97 -3.05
C GLY A 236 -2.64 22.21 -1.93
N PRO A 237 -2.74 23.31 -1.17
CA PRO A 237 -1.70 23.74 -0.23
C PRO A 237 -1.29 22.69 0.81
N LEU A 238 -2.24 21.93 1.37
CA LEU A 238 -1.90 20.88 2.35
C LEU A 238 -1.12 19.74 1.71
N HIS A 239 -1.44 19.36 0.48
CA HIS A 239 -0.72 18.32 -0.22
C HIS A 239 0.74 18.71 -0.46
N GLU A 240 0.98 19.95 -0.90
CA GLU A 240 2.33 20.45 -1.14
C GLU A 240 3.18 20.49 0.15
N LEU A 241 2.60 20.97 1.25
CA LEU A 241 3.28 21.00 2.55
C LEU A 241 3.53 19.59 3.08
N TYR A 242 2.58 18.67 2.89
CA TYR A 242 2.73 17.28 3.28
C TYR A 242 3.83 16.57 2.48
N GLU A 243 3.92 16.79 1.16
CA GLU A 243 4.99 16.22 0.34
C GLU A 243 6.37 16.74 0.79
N LYS A 244 6.51 18.04 1.09
CA LYS A 244 7.74 18.60 1.68
C LYS A 244 8.07 17.95 3.03
N ARG A 245 7.05 17.81 3.90
CA ARG A 245 7.20 17.22 5.24
C ARG A 245 7.73 15.79 5.23
N ARG A 246 7.33 14.98 4.25
CA ARG A 246 7.68 13.55 4.17
C ARG A 246 9.05 13.27 3.54
N LEU A 247 9.73 14.27 2.98
CA LEU A 247 11.06 14.09 2.43
C LEU A 247 12.04 13.64 3.53
N SER A 248 12.92 12.71 3.19
CA SER A 248 13.97 12.23 4.10
C SER A 248 14.93 13.34 4.54
N SER A 249 15.13 14.35 3.68
CA SER A 249 15.96 15.53 3.93
C SER A 249 15.33 16.53 4.90
N THR A 250 14.03 16.49 5.16
CA THR A 250 13.31 17.43 6.04
C THR A 250 13.67 17.16 7.50
N THR A 251 14.26 18.14 8.16
CA THR A 251 14.63 18.06 9.57
C THR A 251 13.42 18.03 10.50
N LYS A 252 13.62 17.61 11.76
CA LYS A 252 12.56 17.61 12.78
C LYS A 252 11.97 19.01 13.01
N ALA A 253 12.82 20.05 13.03
CA ALA A 253 12.39 21.43 13.22
C ALA A 253 11.54 21.93 12.04
N GLU A 254 11.92 21.62 10.81
CA GLU A 254 11.17 21.95 9.62
C GLU A 254 9.82 21.21 9.58
N ARG A 255 9.77 19.93 9.96
CA ARG A 255 8.52 19.19 10.07
C ARG A 255 7.53 19.86 11.02
N HIS A 256 8.00 20.31 12.19
CA HIS A 256 7.16 21.05 13.13
C HIS A 256 6.61 22.36 12.56
N LYS A 257 7.44 23.12 11.79
CA LYS A 257 6.97 24.33 11.11
C LYS A 257 5.90 24.04 10.07
N LEU A 258 6.14 23.00 9.23
CA LEU A 258 5.17 22.57 8.21
C LEU A 258 3.86 22.08 8.84
N ASP A 259 3.94 21.32 9.94
CA ASP A 259 2.76 20.87 10.68
C ASP A 259 1.96 22.07 11.24
N ALA A 260 2.63 23.07 11.81
CA ALA A 260 1.99 24.27 12.32
C ALA A 260 1.33 25.10 11.18
N GLU A 261 1.99 25.22 10.03
CA GLU A 261 1.46 25.90 8.85
C GLU A 261 0.21 25.20 8.30
N MET A 262 0.27 23.87 8.16
CA MET A 262 -0.89 23.07 7.73
C MET A 262 -2.08 23.26 8.69
N VAL A 263 -1.86 23.26 10.00
CA VAL A 263 -2.91 23.49 11.01
C VAL A 263 -3.46 24.91 10.89
N LYS A 264 -2.60 25.93 10.66
CA LYS A 264 -3.03 27.32 10.48
C LYS A 264 -3.96 27.46 9.28
N LEU A 265 -3.62 26.85 8.15
CA LEU A 265 -4.45 26.86 6.95
C LEU A 265 -5.82 26.19 7.22
N SER A 266 -5.83 25.06 7.92
CA SER A 266 -7.08 24.34 8.19
C SER A 266 -8.03 25.09 9.15
N LYS A 267 -7.51 25.99 9.98
CA LYS A 267 -8.33 26.83 10.87
C LYS A 267 -9.14 27.91 10.13
N THR A 268 -8.85 28.18 8.86
CA THR A 268 -9.60 29.12 8.05
C THR A 268 -10.89 28.52 7.47
N LEU A 269 -11.02 27.19 7.53
CA LEU A 269 -12.19 26.51 6.99
C LEU A 269 -13.44 26.75 7.83
N LYS A 270 -14.57 26.95 7.16
CA LYS A 270 -15.89 26.98 7.80
C LYS A 270 -16.19 25.56 8.32
N VAL A 271 -16.40 25.44 9.63
CA VAL A 271 -16.75 24.17 10.27
C VAL A 271 -18.21 23.83 9.93
N PRO A 272 -18.49 22.62 9.41
CA PRO A 272 -19.86 22.22 9.10
C PRO A 272 -20.76 22.22 10.35
N LYS A 273 -22.02 22.62 10.14
CA LYS A 273 -22.99 22.68 11.21
C LYS A 273 -23.26 21.29 11.81
N ASN A 274 -23.26 21.20 13.14
CA ASN A 274 -23.52 19.95 13.90
C ASN A 274 -22.57 18.80 13.55
N ILE A 275 -21.36 19.09 13.08
CA ILE A 275 -20.39 18.07 12.63
C ILE A 275 -19.97 17.10 13.75
N GLU A 276 -20.07 17.50 15.00
CA GLU A 276 -19.82 16.67 16.18
C GLU A 276 -20.76 15.46 16.31
N ARG A 277 -21.90 15.50 15.60
CA ARG A 277 -22.90 14.41 15.59
C ARG A 277 -22.60 13.32 14.55
N VAL A 278 -21.55 13.48 13.77
CA VAL A 278 -21.13 12.50 12.77
C VAL A 278 -20.33 11.39 13.44
N GLU A 279 -20.92 10.20 13.48
CA GLU A 279 -20.38 8.97 14.07
C GLU A 279 -20.36 7.82 13.07
#